data_618d7604c7b5d638291c47ba77937d51
#
_entry.id   618d7604c7b5d638291c47ba77937d51
#
_cell.length_a   1.000
_cell.length_b   1.000
_cell.length_c   1.000
_cell.angle_alpha   90.00
_cell.angle_beta   90.00
_cell.angle_gamma   90.00
#
_symmetry.space_group_name_H-M   'P 1'
#
loop_
_entity.id
_entity.type
_entity.pdbx_description
1 polymer ?
#
loop_
_entity_poly.entity_id
_entity_poly.type
_entity_poly.pdbx_seq_one_letter_code
_entity_poly.pdbx_strand_id
1 'polypeptide(L)'
;MIDEKELIRQAKSGNLKAYEEIIGLYEKKVFSTIYYMVKNDNEVEDIAQEVFIKIYKNLGNFKEESSLYTWIYRITVNVCIDELKKRKKVVNLEEKIDTKDGEVELQLSDDSKSPTDIAEDNDLKDKLEKCIKKLPESQRMMIILRDIKGFTYMEIAEIMKMNLGTVKSKINRARASLKELLEEDGTFLEYDESI
;
A
#
# COMPACT_ATOMS: atom_id res chain seq x y z
N MET A 1 -19.29 13.52 19.06
CA MET A 1 -18.18 12.77 18.43
C MET A 1 -17.46 12.08 19.56
N ILE A 2 -17.43 10.75 19.58
CA ILE A 2 -16.72 9.99 20.63
C ILE A 2 -15.23 10.23 20.40
N ASP A 3 -14.48 10.51 21.44
CA ASP A 3 -13.03 10.73 21.38
C ASP A 3 -12.34 9.40 20.98
N GLU A 4 -11.41 9.44 20.02
CA GLU A 4 -10.64 8.26 19.56
C GLU A 4 -9.97 7.54 20.73
N LYS A 5 -9.46 8.26 21.73
CA LYS A 5 -8.86 7.66 22.92
C LYS A 5 -9.86 6.86 23.75
N GLU A 6 -11.08 7.34 23.86
CA GLU A 6 -12.13 6.63 24.58
C GLU A 6 -12.56 5.36 23.82
N LEU A 7 -12.66 5.44 22.47
CA LEU A 7 -12.90 4.26 21.64
C LEU A 7 -11.79 3.20 21.81
N ILE A 8 -10.53 3.62 21.79
CA ILE A 8 -9.39 2.73 22.02
C ILE A 8 -9.50 2.05 23.39
N ARG A 9 -9.79 2.83 24.42
CA ARG A 9 -9.92 2.30 25.80
C ARG A 9 -11.04 1.26 25.90
N GLN A 10 -12.20 1.52 25.31
CA GLN A 10 -13.33 0.60 25.30
C GLN A 10 -13.03 -0.67 24.49
N ALA A 11 -12.44 -0.51 23.30
CA ALA A 11 -12.09 -1.66 22.47
C ALA A 11 -11.02 -2.55 23.14
N LYS A 12 -10.04 -1.96 23.85
CA LYS A 12 -9.07 -2.72 24.68
C LYS A 12 -9.74 -3.51 25.80
N SER A 13 -10.86 -3.03 26.34
CA SER A 13 -11.64 -3.75 27.35
C SER A 13 -12.60 -4.81 26.78
N GLY A 14 -12.56 -5.05 25.46
CA GLY A 14 -13.36 -6.07 24.77
C GLY A 14 -14.70 -5.58 24.25
N ASN A 15 -14.94 -4.27 24.20
CA ASN A 15 -16.15 -3.72 23.60
C ASN A 15 -16.05 -3.80 22.06
N LEU A 16 -16.78 -4.76 21.47
CA LEU A 16 -16.81 -4.99 20.02
C LEU A 16 -17.36 -3.81 19.24
N LYS A 17 -18.35 -3.09 19.75
CA LYS A 17 -18.91 -1.91 19.06
C LYS A 17 -17.85 -0.80 18.94
N ALA A 18 -17.08 -0.55 20.00
CA ALA A 18 -16.00 0.42 19.93
C ALA A 18 -14.90 -0.03 18.94
N TYR A 19 -14.62 -1.32 18.83
CA TYR A 19 -13.73 -1.87 17.83
C TYR A 19 -14.27 -1.65 16.40
N GLU A 20 -15.55 -1.96 16.15
CA GLU A 20 -16.22 -1.74 14.86
C GLU A 20 -16.17 -0.26 14.45
N GLU A 21 -16.38 0.67 15.38
CA GLU A 21 -16.25 2.11 15.12
C GLU A 21 -14.81 2.49 14.73
N ILE A 22 -13.81 1.96 15.44
CA ILE A 22 -12.39 2.15 15.08
C ILE A 22 -12.14 1.63 13.66
N ILE A 23 -12.56 0.40 13.34
CA ILE A 23 -12.37 -0.16 12.00
C ILE A 23 -13.04 0.70 10.94
N GLY A 24 -14.28 1.17 11.16
CA GLY A 24 -14.99 2.06 10.23
C GLY A 24 -14.21 3.34 9.89
N LEU A 25 -13.42 3.89 10.83
CA LEU A 25 -12.57 5.07 10.58
C LEU A 25 -11.37 4.76 9.65
N TYR A 26 -10.90 3.51 9.64
CA TYR A 26 -9.66 3.14 8.95
C TYR A 26 -9.86 2.18 7.77
N GLU A 27 -11.01 1.54 7.65
CA GLU A 27 -11.30 0.51 6.66
C GLU A 27 -10.92 0.94 5.23
N LYS A 28 -11.50 2.03 4.74
CA LYS A 28 -11.22 2.54 3.39
C LYS A 28 -9.73 2.84 3.16
N LYS A 29 -9.04 3.32 4.19
CA LYS A 29 -7.61 3.63 4.13
C LYS A 29 -6.77 2.36 4.08
N VAL A 30 -7.13 1.33 4.84
CA VAL A 30 -6.49 0.01 4.84
C VAL A 30 -6.66 -0.65 3.48
N PHE A 31 -7.90 -0.76 2.98
CA PHE A 31 -8.20 -1.31 1.65
C PHE A 31 -7.41 -0.61 0.55
N SER A 32 -7.48 0.72 0.49
CA SER A 32 -6.71 1.52 -0.48
C SER A 32 -5.20 1.27 -0.39
N THR A 33 -4.67 1.06 0.80
CA THR A 33 -3.23 0.81 0.98
C THR A 33 -2.85 -0.57 0.45
N ILE A 34 -3.64 -1.60 0.79
CA ILE A 34 -3.42 -2.97 0.32
C ILE A 34 -3.52 -3.00 -1.21
N TYR A 35 -4.56 -2.39 -1.79
CA TYR A 35 -4.78 -2.31 -3.24
C TYR A 35 -3.56 -1.76 -3.99
N TYR A 36 -2.95 -0.69 -3.49
CA TYR A 36 -1.72 -0.15 -4.09
C TYR A 36 -0.49 -1.02 -3.84
N MET A 37 -0.43 -1.78 -2.74
CA MET A 37 0.73 -2.58 -2.38
C MET A 37 0.75 -3.94 -3.10
N VAL A 38 -0.40 -4.57 -3.29
CA VAL A 38 -0.51 -5.86 -3.99
C VAL A 38 -0.93 -5.64 -5.45
N LYS A 39 -0.45 -6.49 -6.34
CA LYS A 39 -0.78 -6.38 -7.77
C LYS A 39 -2.09 -7.09 -8.14
N ASN A 40 -2.59 -7.97 -7.28
CA ASN A 40 -3.77 -8.79 -7.52
C ASN A 40 -4.94 -8.26 -6.73
N ASP A 41 -5.90 -7.68 -7.40
CA ASP A 41 -7.08 -7.07 -6.80
C ASP A 41 -7.97 -8.09 -6.09
N ASN A 42 -7.98 -9.36 -6.54
CA ASN A 42 -8.77 -10.45 -5.94
C ASN A 42 -8.30 -10.83 -4.52
N GLU A 43 -7.10 -10.46 -4.12
CA GLU A 43 -6.54 -10.79 -2.81
C GLU A 43 -6.67 -9.65 -1.78
N VAL A 44 -7.15 -8.49 -2.22
CA VAL A 44 -7.25 -7.29 -1.36
C VAL A 44 -8.15 -7.55 -0.16
N GLU A 45 -9.29 -8.22 -0.38
CA GLU A 45 -10.25 -8.53 0.68
C GLU A 45 -9.68 -9.50 1.71
N ASP A 46 -9.04 -10.58 1.26
CA ASP A 46 -8.44 -11.58 2.15
C ASP A 46 -7.32 -10.97 3.01
N ILE A 47 -6.46 -10.17 2.37
CA ILE A 47 -5.39 -9.46 3.07
C ILE A 47 -5.96 -8.44 4.07
N ALA A 48 -7.01 -7.70 3.70
CA ALA A 48 -7.68 -6.75 4.59
C ALA A 48 -8.29 -7.46 5.79
N GLN A 49 -8.93 -8.60 5.59
CA GLN A 49 -9.47 -9.42 6.67
C GLN A 49 -8.37 -9.89 7.63
N GLU A 50 -7.23 -10.37 7.11
CA GLU A 50 -6.07 -10.72 7.95
C GLU A 50 -5.55 -9.53 8.75
N VAL A 51 -5.49 -8.34 8.12
CA VAL A 51 -5.09 -7.10 8.79
C VAL A 51 -6.03 -6.79 9.95
N PHE A 52 -7.34 -6.79 9.73
CA PHE A 52 -8.32 -6.49 10.77
C PHE A 52 -8.29 -7.51 11.91
N ILE A 53 -8.14 -8.79 11.61
CA ILE A 53 -7.95 -9.83 12.63
C ILE A 53 -6.67 -9.56 13.46
N LYS A 54 -5.57 -9.17 12.81
CA LYS A 54 -4.32 -8.83 13.52
C LYS A 54 -4.46 -7.57 14.36
N ILE A 55 -5.18 -6.55 13.88
CA ILE A 55 -5.50 -5.34 14.65
C ILE A 55 -6.27 -5.74 15.92
N TYR A 56 -7.36 -6.50 15.76
CA TYR A 56 -8.18 -6.95 16.89
C TYR A 56 -7.36 -7.69 17.95
N LYS A 57 -6.59 -8.68 17.53
CA LYS A 57 -5.77 -9.52 18.44
C LYS A 57 -4.68 -8.73 19.17
N ASN A 58 -4.18 -7.65 18.56
CA ASN A 58 -3.05 -6.89 19.12
C ASN A 58 -3.46 -5.55 19.73
N LEU A 59 -4.72 -5.12 19.61
CA LEU A 59 -5.16 -3.82 20.11
C LEU A 59 -4.94 -3.66 21.62
N GLY A 60 -5.12 -4.74 22.39
CA GLY A 60 -4.82 -4.76 23.83
C GLY A 60 -3.36 -4.40 24.17
N ASN A 61 -2.42 -4.66 23.25
CA ASN A 61 -1.00 -4.38 23.40
C ASN A 61 -0.57 -3.02 22.81
N PHE A 62 -1.50 -2.24 22.26
CA PHE A 62 -1.20 -0.92 21.75
C PHE A 62 -0.84 0.05 22.86
N LYS A 63 0.41 0.51 22.92
CA LYS A 63 0.96 1.32 24.03
C LYS A 63 0.78 2.82 23.88
N GLU A 64 0.17 3.28 22.78
CA GLU A 64 -0.01 4.72 22.49
C GLU A 64 1.32 5.52 22.34
N GLU A 65 2.42 4.81 22.08
CA GLU A 65 3.73 5.41 21.77
C GLU A 65 3.77 6.08 20.39
N SER A 66 2.84 5.71 19.50
CA SER A 66 2.57 6.33 18.20
C SER A 66 1.06 6.59 18.05
N SER A 67 0.65 7.29 16.98
CA SER A 67 -0.78 7.40 16.67
C SER A 67 -1.37 6.02 16.35
N LEU A 68 -2.68 5.83 16.60
CA LEU A 68 -3.39 4.62 16.19
C LEU A 68 -3.26 4.40 14.67
N TYR A 69 -3.31 5.49 13.92
CA TYR A 69 -3.08 5.51 12.47
C TYR A 69 -1.75 4.86 12.09
N THR A 70 -0.64 5.33 12.65
CA THR A 70 0.71 4.78 12.38
C THR A 70 0.80 3.31 12.79
N TRP A 71 0.20 2.94 13.93
CA TRP A 71 0.20 1.58 14.43
C TRP A 71 -0.59 0.61 13.51
N ILE A 72 -1.79 1.01 13.05
CA ILE A 72 -2.59 0.24 12.09
C ILE A 72 -1.82 0.05 10.78
N TYR A 73 -1.21 1.13 10.27
CA TYR A 73 -0.43 1.03 9.03
C TYR A 73 0.80 0.13 9.16
N ARG A 74 1.45 0.11 10.33
CA ARG A 74 2.53 -0.84 10.59
C ARG A 74 2.05 -2.29 10.47
N ILE A 75 0.88 -2.61 10.98
CA ILE A 75 0.27 -3.94 10.83
C ILE A 75 -0.04 -4.22 9.35
N THR A 76 -0.72 -3.29 8.69
CA THR A 76 -1.12 -3.41 7.27
C THR A 76 0.09 -3.67 6.37
N VAL A 77 1.13 -2.85 6.48
CA VAL A 77 2.36 -2.98 5.68
C VAL A 77 3.06 -4.31 5.95
N ASN A 78 3.15 -4.74 7.21
CA ASN A 78 3.77 -6.02 7.55
C ASN A 78 3.01 -7.19 6.93
N VAL A 79 1.68 -7.19 6.97
CA VAL A 79 0.86 -8.24 6.32
C VAL A 79 1.11 -8.24 4.82
N CYS A 80 1.08 -7.08 4.16
CA CYS A 80 1.36 -6.99 2.72
C CYS A 80 2.77 -7.51 2.37
N ILE A 81 3.80 -7.16 3.16
CA ILE A 81 5.17 -7.65 2.96
C ILE A 81 5.23 -9.18 3.10
N ASP A 82 4.56 -9.73 4.10
CA ASP A 82 4.56 -11.17 4.35
C ASP A 82 3.86 -11.92 3.19
N GLU A 83 2.73 -11.40 2.69
CA GLU A 83 2.06 -11.96 1.52
C GLU A 83 2.92 -11.90 0.25
N LEU A 84 3.55 -10.77 -0.03
CA LEU A 84 4.46 -10.62 -1.16
C LEU A 84 5.66 -11.59 -1.08
N LYS A 85 6.19 -11.85 0.12
CA LYS A 85 7.26 -12.85 0.33
C LYS A 85 6.77 -14.29 0.10
N LYS A 86 5.55 -14.63 0.56
CA LYS A 86 4.96 -15.95 0.34
C LYS A 86 4.85 -16.23 -1.17
N ARG A 87 4.34 -15.27 -1.94
CA ARG A 87 4.23 -15.38 -3.41
C ARG A 87 5.57 -15.66 -4.08
N LYS A 88 6.59 -14.87 -3.76
CA LYS A 88 7.95 -15.09 -4.30
C LYS A 88 8.47 -16.48 -4.01
N LYS A 89 8.15 -17.02 -2.83
CA LYS A 89 8.57 -18.37 -2.46
C LYS A 89 7.83 -19.43 -3.28
N VAL A 90 6.55 -19.24 -3.56
CA VAL A 90 5.75 -20.16 -4.39
C VAL A 90 6.26 -20.15 -5.83
N VAL A 91 6.42 -18.97 -6.45
CA VAL A 91 6.95 -18.84 -7.82
C VAL A 91 8.33 -19.49 -7.95
N ASN A 92 9.24 -19.22 -7.00
CA ASN A 92 10.58 -19.85 -7.01
C ASN A 92 10.55 -21.38 -6.80
N LEU A 93 9.50 -21.94 -6.19
CA LEU A 93 9.32 -23.39 -6.07
C LEU A 93 8.77 -23.98 -7.38
N GLU A 94 7.82 -23.28 -8.02
CA GLU A 94 7.26 -23.67 -9.31
C GLU A 94 8.32 -23.61 -10.42
N GLU A 95 9.12 -22.53 -10.49
CA GLU A 95 10.26 -22.42 -11.42
C GLU A 95 11.33 -23.53 -11.23
N LYS A 96 11.49 -24.05 -10.01
CA LYS A 96 12.39 -25.20 -9.77
C LYS A 96 11.81 -26.55 -10.19
N ILE A 97 10.49 -26.63 -10.35
CA ILE A 97 9.80 -27.84 -10.81
C ILE A 97 9.69 -27.82 -12.35
N ASP A 98 9.64 -26.64 -12.96
CA ASP A 98 9.38 -26.41 -14.40
C ASP A 98 10.65 -26.13 -15.23
N THR A 99 11.81 -26.66 -14.86
CA THR A 99 12.98 -26.64 -15.76
C THR A 99 12.86 -27.66 -16.86
N LYS A 100 11.79 -27.61 -17.64
CA LYS A 100 11.70 -28.10 -19.02
C LYS A 100 10.53 -27.42 -19.71
N ASP A 101 10.89 -26.54 -20.64
CA ASP A 101 10.07 -26.00 -21.73
C ASP A 101 8.90 -25.05 -21.36
N GLY A 102 9.00 -23.80 -21.84
CA GLY A 102 7.86 -22.93 -22.08
C GLY A 102 7.92 -21.55 -21.46
N GLU A 103 8.26 -20.57 -22.28
CA GLU A 103 7.99 -19.15 -22.04
C GLU A 103 6.49 -18.96 -21.76
N VAL A 104 6.14 -18.54 -20.58
CA VAL A 104 4.77 -18.11 -20.27
C VAL A 104 4.74 -16.58 -20.30
N GLU A 105 4.26 -16.07 -21.43
CA GLU A 105 3.90 -14.66 -21.63
C GLU A 105 2.67 -14.35 -20.78
N LEU A 106 2.85 -13.56 -19.71
CA LEU A 106 1.74 -13.05 -18.89
C LEU A 106 0.97 -12.00 -19.68
N GLN A 107 -0.14 -12.41 -20.30
CA GLN A 107 -1.12 -11.51 -20.87
C GLN A 107 -1.82 -10.70 -19.77
N LEU A 108 -1.59 -9.40 -19.77
CA LEU A 108 -2.36 -8.43 -19.01
C LEU A 108 -3.73 -8.26 -19.70
N SER A 109 -4.79 -8.67 -19.05
CA SER A 109 -6.15 -8.35 -19.49
C SER A 109 -6.46 -6.89 -19.17
N ASP A 110 -6.63 -6.13 -20.25
CA ASP A 110 -7.11 -4.75 -20.26
C ASP A 110 -8.64 -4.77 -20.22
N ASP A 111 -9.24 -4.16 -19.22
CA ASP A 111 -10.68 -3.96 -19.18
C ASP A 111 -10.98 -2.46 -19.02
N SER A 112 -11.09 -1.81 -20.17
CA SER A 112 -11.42 -0.39 -20.31
C SER A 112 -12.93 -0.19 -20.40
N LYS A 113 -13.49 0.67 -19.56
CA LYS A 113 -14.80 1.31 -19.81
C LYS A 113 -14.73 2.81 -19.59
N SER A 114 -14.92 3.53 -20.70
CA SER A 114 -15.19 4.97 -20.80
C SER A 114 -16.67 5.29 -20.49
N PRO A 115 -17.11 6.54 -20.08
CA PRO A 115 -16.97 7.76 -20.86
C PRO A 115 -16.83 9.13 -20.12
N THR A 116 -16.14 10.01 -20.80
CA THR A 116 -16.21 11.46 -21.01
C THR A 116 -16.67 12.48 -19.93
N ASP A 117 -15.83 13.55 -19.79
CA ASP A 117 -16.01 14.90 -19.22
C ASP A 117 -15.69 15.12 -17.71
N ILE A 118 -15.35 14.08 -17.00
CA ILE A 118 -14.52 14.09 -15.79
C ILE A 118 -13.16 13.43 -16.16
N ALA A 119 -12.88 13.35 -17.45
CA ALA A 119 -11.98 12.38 -18.03
C ALA A 119 -10.48 12.69 -17.85
N GLU A 120 -10.05 13.96 -17.88
CA GLU A 120 -8.62 14.29 -17.83
C GLU A 120 -8.00 14.03 -16.45
N ASP A 121 -8.68 14.39 -15.38
CA ASP A 121 -8.22 14.11 -14.00
C ASP A 121 -8.26 12.61 -13.66
N ASN A 122 -9.21 11.87 -14.22
CA ASN A 122 -9.28 10.41 -14.05
C ASN A 122 -8.21 9.70 -14.88
N ASP A 123 -7.96 10.14 -16.14
CA ASP A 123 -6.93 9.54 -16.99
C ASP A 123 -5.52 9.72 -16.39
N LEU A 124 -5.21 10.91 -15.87
CA LEU A 124 -3.94 11.18 -15.19
C LEU A 124 -3.78 10.33 -13.93
N LYS A 125 -4.85 10.19 -13.16
CA LYS A 125 -4.86 9.37 -11.95
C LYS A 125 -4.67 7.88 -12.28
N ASP A 126 -5.33 7.39 -13.30
CA ASP A 126 -5.23 6.00 -13.75
C ASP A 126 -3.82 5.70 -14.30
N LYS A 127 -3.23 6.63 -15.05
CA LYS A 127 -1.84 6.52 -15.51
C LYS A 127 -0.86 6.50 -14.35
N LEU A 128 -1.02 7.42 -13.39
CA LEU A 128 -0.18 7.45 -12.19
C LEU A 128 -0.28 6.13 -11.40
N GLU A 129 -1.49 5.60 -11.25
CA GLU A 129 -1.73 4.33 -10.57
C GLU A 129 -1.06 3.15 -11.30
N LYS A 130 -1.18 3.09 -12.63
CA LYS A 130 -0.50 2.09 -13.45
C LYS A 130 1.02 2.17 -13.30
N CYS A 131 1.60 3.37 -13.31
CA CYS A 131 3.03 3.57 -13.10
C CYS A 131 3.47 3.16 -11.69
N ILE A 132 2.68 3.47 -10.65
CA ILE A 132 2.95 3.03 -9.28
C ILE A 132 2.92 1.49 -9.20
N LYS A 133 1.97 0.82 -9.82
CA LYS A 133 1.89 -0.66 -9.86
C LYS A 133 3.06 -1.30 -10.62
N LYS A 134 3.68 -0.61 -11.59
CA LYS A 134 4.90 -1.07 -12.30
C LYS A 134 6.17 -1.00 -11.44
N LEU A 135 6.22 -0.13 -10.42
CA LEU A 135 7.39 -0.02 -9.55
C LEU A 135 7.75 -1.34 -8.85
N PRO A 136 9.05 -1.60 -8.61
CA PRO A 136 9.47 -2.66 -7.70
C PRO A 136 8.80 -2.50 -6.34
N GLU A 137 8.41 -3.61 -5.68
CA GLU A 137 7.62 -3.60 -4.45
C GLU A 137 8.19 -2.67 -3.36
N SER A 138 9.51 -2.72 -3.16
CA SER A 138 10.16 -1.89 -2.13
C SER A 138 10.10 -0.39 -2.44
N GLN A 139 10.11 0.00 -3.71
CA GLN A 139 9.98 1.39 -4.15
C GLN A 139 8.51 1.83 -4.08
N ARG A 140 7.59 0.98 -4.53
CA ARG A 140 6.15 1.22 -4.48
C ARG A 140 5.68 1.50 -3.05
N MET A 141 6.13 0.70 -2.07
CA MET A 141 5.82 0.95 -0.66
C MET A 141 6.29 2.33 -0.18
N MET A 142 7.48 2.80 -0.61
CA MET A 142 7.98 4.11 -0.24
C MET A 142 7.10 5.24 -0.78
N ILE A 143 6.70 5.16 -2.05
CA ILE A 143 5.78 6.13 -2.68
C ILE A 143 4.43 6.12 -1.97
N ILE A 144 3.86 4.95 -1.71
CA ILE A 144 2.55 4.85 -1.04
C ILE A 144 2.62 5.50 0.34
N LEU A 145 3.59 5.15 1.16
CA LEU A 145 3.69 5.67 2.52
C LEU A 145 3.99 7.17 2.54
N ARG A 146 4.91 7.63 1.71
CA ARG A 146 5.34 9.03 1.75
C ARG A 146 4.41 9.95 0.98
N ASP A 147 4.15 9.64 -0.29
CA ASP A 147 3.54 10.59 -1.23
C ASP A 147 2.00 10.45 -1.28
N ILE A 148 1.46 9.25 -1.04
CA ILE A 148 0.01 9.02 -1.02
C ILE A 148 -0.58 9.14 0.40
N LYS A 149 0.10 8.57 1.41
CA LYS A 149 -0.43 8.54 2.79
C LYS A 149 0.14 9.63 3.70
N GLY A 150 1.17 10.36 3.25
CA GLY A 150 1.71 11.54 3.92
C GLY A 150 2.57 11.26 5.16
N PHE A 151 3.01 10.02 5.40
CA PHE A 151 3.86 9.70 6.54
C PHE A 151 5.18 10.46 6.50
N THR A 152 5.65 10.89 7.66
CA THR A 152 6.99 11.45 7.82
C THR A 152 8.06 10.37 7.60
N TYR A 153 9.28 10.79 7.32
CA TYR A 153 10.40 9.84 7.18
C TYR A 153 10.65 9.03 8.47
N MET A 154 10.39 9.64 9.63
CA MET A 154 10.53 8.97 10.93
C MET A 154 9.47 7.88 11.10
N GLU A 155 8.21 8.18 10.80
CA GLU A 155 7.13 7.19 10.85
C GLU A 155 7.36 6.04 9.85
N ILE A 156 7.83 6.35 8.64
CA ILE A 156 8.18 5.32 7.65
C ILE A 156 9.33 4.45 8.17
N ALA A 157 10.33 5.04 8.83
CA ALA A 157 11.43 4.30 9.44
C ALA A 157 10.93 3.31 10.51
N GLU A 158 9.98 3.74 11.33
CA GLU A 158 9.32 2.90 12.34
C GLU A 158 8.47 1.80 11.69
N ILE A 159 7.59 2.15 10.74
CA ILE A 159 6.70 1.22 10.02
C ILE A 159 7.51 0.12 9.34
N MET A 160 8.58 0.50 8.63
CA MET A 160 9.39 -0.38 7.80
C MET A 160 10.55 -1.02 8.57
N LYS A 161 10.75 -0.67 9.86
CA LYS A 161 11.89 -1.10 10.69
C LYS A 161 13.24 -0.85 10.01
N MET A 162 13.42 0.35 9.47
CA MET A 162 14.62 0.80 8.76
C MET A 162 15.21 2.03 9.44
N ASN A 163 16.51 2.29 9.23
CA ASN A 163 17.08 3.56 9.65
C ASN A 163 16.66 4.72 8.73
N LEU A 164 16.64 5.93 9.26
CA LEU A 164 16.19 7.14 8.58
C LEU A 164 16.95 7.43 7.27
N GLY A 165 18.27 7.18 7.25
CA GLY A 165 19.10 7.35 6.05
C GLY A 165 18.69 6.41 4.92
N THR A 166 18.38 5.15 5.27
CA THR A 166 17.86 4.16 4.31
C THR A 166 16.49 4.57 3.75
N VAL A 167 15.60 5.08 4.60
CA VAL A 167 14.27 5.58 4.16
C VAL A 167 14.45 6.72 3.16
N LYS A 168 15.26 7.75 3.49
CA LYS A 168 15.54 8.88 2.59
C LYS A 168 16.05 8.42 1.22
N SER A 169 17.07 7.54 1.22
CA SER A 169 17.64 7.04 -0.04
C SER A 169 16.67 6.20 -0.87
N LYS A 170 15.84 5.38 -0.21
CA LYS A 170 14.82 4.56 -0.89
C LYS A 170 13.70 5.43 -1.48
N ILE A 171 13.22 6.45 -0.78
CA ILE A 171 12.21 7.39 -1.30
C ILE A 171 12.74 8.13 -2.51
N ASN A 172 13.98 8.66 -2.45
CA ASN A 172 14.57 9.35 -3.60
C ASN A 172 14.70 8.45 -4.83
N ARG A 173 15.16 7.19 -4.66
CA ARG A 173 15.21 6.22 -5.75
C ARG A 173 13.81 5.88 -6.28
N ALA A 174 12.83 5.68 -5.40
CA ALA A 174 11.48 5.37 -5.79
C ALA A 174 10.84 6.50 -6.63
N ARG A 175 11.07 7.76 -6.25
CA ARG A 175 10.60 8.93 -7.00
C ARG A 175 11.30 9.04 -8.36
N ALA A 176 12.61 8.78 -8.44
CA ALA A 176 13.34 8.76 -9.70
C ALA A 176 12.76 7.70 -10.65
N SER A 177 12.59 6.46 -10.18
CA SER A 177 11.99 5.40 -10.99
C SER A 177 10.53 5.69 -11.37
N LEU A 178 9.75 6.33 -10.50
CA LEU A 178 8.37 6.73 -10.85
C LEU A 178 8.36 7.80 -11.94
N LYS A 179 9.27 8.77 -11.85
CA LYS A 179 9.42 9.82 -12.85
C LYS A 179 9.76 9.22 -14.22
N GLU A 180 10.74 8.30 -14.29
CA GLU A 180 11.10 7.59 -15.52
C GLU A 180 9.89 6.87 -16.14
N LEU A 181 9.11 6.13 -15.32
CA LEU A 181 7.90 5.45 -15.81
C LEU A 181 6.81 6.40 -16.32
N LEU A 182 6.65 7.57 -15.69
CA LEU A 182 5.69 8.58 -16.12
C LEU A 182 6.13 9.29 -17.41
N GLU A 183 7.43 9.51 -17.58
CA GLU A 183 8.01 10.05 -18.83
C GLU A 183 7.85 9.07 -19.99
N GLU A 184 8.10 7.77 -19.77
CA GLU A 184 7.89 6.72 -20.76
C GLU A 184 6.41 6.57 -21.17
N ASP A 185 5.47 6.77 -20.25
CA ASP A 185 4.02 6.71 -20.49
C ASP A 185 3.48 7.99 -21.16
N GLY A 186 4.35 8.98 -21.44
CA GLY A 186 3.98 10.25 -22.07
C GLY A 186 3.20 11.21 -21.17
N THR A 187 3.19 10.97 -19.86
CA THR A 187 2.40 11.74 -18.88
C THR A 187 3.08 13.09 -18.52
N PHE A 188 4.35 13.27 -18.87
CA PHE A 188 5.15 14.48 -18.62
C PHE A 188 5.50 15.24 -19.92
N LEU A 189 4.55 15.47 -20.79
CA LEU A 189 4.69 16.47 -21.85
C LEU A 189 3.82 17.68 -21.49
N GLU A 190 4.32 18.60 -20.72
CA GLU A 190 3.77 19.94 -20.44
C GLU A 190 3.76 20.30 -18.94
N TYR A 191 4.92 20.27 -18.29
CA TYR A 191 5.18 21.32 -17.30
C TYR A 191 6.15 22.31 -17.97
N ASP A 192 5.56 23.33 -18.58
CA ASP A 192 6.25 24.50 -19.06
C ASP A 192 7.05 25.11 -17.89
N GLU A 193 8.36 25.24 -18.09
CA GLU A 193 9.24 26.01 -17.20
C GLU A 193 8.94 27.52 -17.34
N SER A 194 7.76 27.92 -16.97
CA SER A 194 7.35 29.32 -16.99
C SER A 194 6.67 29.65 -15.66
N ILE A 195 7.42 29.73 -14.55
CA ILE A 195 7.29 30.80 -13.53
C ILE A 195 8.57 30.79 -12.66
#